data_8738b12915c8c4c31ca83955ee70eb50
#
_entry.id   8738b12915c8c4c31ca83955ee70eb50
#
_cell.length_a   1.000
_cell.length_b   1.000
_cell.length_c   1.000
_cell.angle_alpha   90.00
_cell.angle_beta   90.00
_cell.angle_gamma   90.00
#
_symmetry.space_group_name_H-M   'P 1'
#
loop_
_entity.id
_entity.type
_entity.pdbx_description
1 polymer ?
#
loop_
_entity_poly.entity_id
_entity_poly.type
_entity_poly.pdbx_seq_one_letter_code
_entity_poly.pdbx_strand_id
1 'polypeptide(L)'
;MSLIKPQTHQRITRSGLTALDRDLASPGLTLYAPMFGDGQVFLLDVEGVEVHRWDLPYPPGLYGYLLPSGNLFYMGKVKDDTWDRFPQWKRFKGGVMMEVDWNGNVLWEHRDPDHHHDARRTASGGAVYLAAERVPKHTAERVQGGALDSDQDDMWADIVVEVDSNGDRIWEWHAHEHMDFETDVITFNDPRDEWSHANTVVPLDDKRVMVSFRNTSTVGIIDRDSGDFVWKLGYDVLAQQHDPSILDNDNVLIFDNGAHRKNDARTASRVIEVNPETNEIVWEYRDQPVFNFYSPYISGARRLPNGNTLITEGNFGRMFQITPDG
;
A
#
# COMPACT_ATOMS: atom_id res chain seq x y z
N MET A 1 46.38 1.36 -11.38
CA MET A 1 45.28 2.10 -10.73
C MET A 1 43.96 1.56 -11.25
N SER A 2 43.21 0.84 -10.44
CA SER A 2 41.85 0.41 -10.78
C SER A 2 40.96 1.66 -10.78
N LEU A 3 40.46 2.07 -11.94
CA LEU A 3 39.49 3.11 -12.03
C LEU A 3 38.18 2.57 -11.42
N ILE A 4 37.83 3.03 -10.23
CA ILE A 4 36.51 2.78 -9.62
C ILE A 4 35.49 3.45 -10.54
N LYS A 5 34.74 2.65 -11.30
CA LYS A 5 33.64 3.17 -12.09
C LYS A 5 32.55 3.66 -11.14
N PRO A 6 32.02 4.88 -11.29
CA PRO A 6 30.96 5.37 -10.44
C PRO A 6 29.69 4.51 -10.66
N GLN A 7 29.36 3.66 -9.70
CA GLN A 7 28.18 2.77 -9.80
C GLN A 7 26.85 3.56 -9.84
N THR A 8 26.84 4.75 -9.26
CA THR A 8 25.67 5.64 -9.24
C THR A 8 25.16 6.00 -10.64
N HIS A 9 26.03 6.17 -11.62
CA HIS A 9 25.63 6.45 -13.00
C HIS A 9 24.97 5.26 -13.69
N GLN A 10 25.32 4.03 -13.35
CA GLN A 10 24.74 2.82 -13.95
C GLN A 10 23.31 2.58 -13.45
N ARG A 11 23.00 2.98 -12.21
CA ARG A 11 21.67 2.83 -11.63
C ARG A 11 20.61 3.74 -12.30
N ILE A 12 21.02 4.92 -12.74
CA ILE A 12 20.14 5.95 -13.33
C ILE A 12 20.00 5.77 -14.86
N THR A 13 20.97 5.15 -15.53
CA THR A 13 21.05 5.11 -17.00
C THR A 13 20.45 3.84 -17.62
N ARG A 14 20.00 2.85 -16.82
CA ARG A 14 19.41 1.62 -17.32
C ARG A 14 17.91 1.59 -17.02
N SER A 15 17.11 1.44 -18.07
CA SER A 15 15.68 1.16 -18.01
C SER A 15 15.39 -0.17 -18.71
N GLY A 16 14.19 -0.73 -18.49
CA GLY A 16 13.82 -2.06 -18.94
C GLY A 16 14.49 -3.15 -18.10
N LEU A 17 14.64 -4.34 -18.68
CA LEU A 17 15.27 -5.46 -17.99
C LEU A 17 16.77 -5.18 -17.75
N THR A 18 17.19 -5.17 -16.50
CA THR A 18 18.58 -4.86 -16.11
C THR A 18 19.40 -6.09 -15.75
N ALA A 19 18.76 -7.14 -15.26
CA ALA A 19 19.35 -8.44 -14.96
C ALA A 19 18.28 -9.53 -14.95
N LEU A 20 18.63 -10.74 -15.34
CA LEU A 20 17.77 -11.91 -15.25
C LEU A 20 18.62 -13.17 -15.08
N ASP A 21 18.36 -13.91 -14.03
CA ASP A 21 18.78 -15.30 -13.85
C ASP A 21 17.54 -16.19 -14.04
N ARG A 22 17.47 -16.91 -15.15
CA ARG A 22 16.28 -17.72 -15.51
C ARG A 22 16.09 -18.94 -14.63
N ASP A 23 17.16 -19.43 -14.02
CA ASP A 23 17.09 -20.63 -13.18
C ASP A 23 16.56 -20.27 -11.77
N LEU A 24 16.72 -19.02 -11.35
CA LEU A 24 16.29 -18.50 -10.04
C LEU A 24 15.00 -17.71 -10.11
N ALA A 25 14.71 -17.03 -11.21
CA ALA A 25 13.53 -16.19 -11.33
C ALA A 25 12.23 -17.01 -11.26
N SER A 26 11.24 -16.51 -10.53
CA SER A 26 9.88 -17.05 -10.59
C SER A 26 9.27 -16.72 -11.94
N PRO A 27 8.77 -17.71 -12.68
CA PRO A 27 8.04 -17.42 -13.90
C PRO A 27 6.70 -16.74 -13.61
N GLY A 28 6.14 -16.06 -14.59
CA GLY A 28 4.83 -15.43 -14.49
C GLY A 28 4.83 -14.03 -15.09
N LEU A 29 3.75 -13.30 -14.80
CA LEU A 29 3.53 -11.97 -15.34
C LEU A 29 3.50 -10.95 -14.17
N THR A 30 4.03 -9.77 -14.44
CA THR A 30 4.01 -8.65 -13.48
C THR A 30 3.01 -7.60 -13.95
N LEU A 31 1.99 -7.33 -13.13
CA LEU A 31 1.07 -6.21 -13.36
C LEU A 31 1.73 -4.91 -12.93
N TYR A 32 1.62 -3.89 -13.77
CA TYR A 32 2.25 -2.61 -13.53
C TYR A 32 1.36 -1.46 -14.01
N ALA A 33 0.97 -0.57 -13.11
CA ALA A 33 0.25 0.67 -13.39
C ALA A 33 1.15 1.86 -13.05
N PRO A 34 1.69 2.61 -14.03
CA PRO A 34 2.55 3.75 -13.77
C PRO A 34 1.79 4.85 -13.01
N MET A 35 2.26 5.24 -11.84
CA MET A 35 1.60 6.21 -10.94
C MET A 35 1.26 7.55 -11.62
N PHE A 36 2.07 7.97 -12.59
CA PHE A 36 1.86 9.21 -13.37
C PHE A 36 1.39 8.93 -14.81
N GLY A 37 0.85 7.73 -15.07
CA GLY A 37 0.24 7.38 -16.35
C GLY A 37 -1.16 7.96 -16.52
N ASP A 38 -1.67 7.89 -17.74
CA ASP A 38 -3.01 8.38 -18.12
C ASP A 38 -4.07 7.28 -18.10
N GLY A 39 -3.84 6.18 -17.33
CA GLY A 39 -4.76 5.05 -17.24
C GLY A 39 -4.26 3.78 -17.92
N GLN A 40 -3.02 3.76 -18.40
CA GLN A 40 -2.40 2.52 -18.91
C GLN A 40 -2.06 1.59 -17.75
N VAL A 41 -2.44 0.32 -17.89
CA VAL A 41 -2.03 -0.78 -17.02
C VAL A 41 -1.38 -1.85 -17.88
N PHE A 42 -0.18 -2.26 -17.52
CA PHE A 42 0.63 -3.19 -18.30
C PHE A 42 0.74 -4.53 -17.59
N LEU A 43 0.81 -5.58 -18.39
CA LEU A 43 1.17 -6.93 -17.96
C LEU A 43 2.47 -7.30 -18.66
N LEU A 44 3.54 -7.47 -17.90
CA LEU A 44 4.89 -7.74 -18.40
C LEU A 44 5.29 -9.16 -18.08
N ASP A 45 6.03 -9.80 -18.99
CA ASP A 45 6.70 -11.07 -18.69
C ASP A 45 8.02 -10.85 -17.90
N VAL A 46 8.72 -11.95 -17.60
CA VAL A 46 9.98 -11.90 -16.85
C VAL A 46 11.12 -11.20 -17.61
N GLU A 47 11.01 -11.09 -18.92
CA GLU A 47 11.93 -10.33 -19.78
C GLU A 47 11.58 -8.83 -19.85
N GLY A 48 10.48 -8.43 -19.20
CA GLY A 48 9.98 -7.06 -19.24
C GLY A 48 9.29 -6.70 -20.56
N VAL A 49 8.88 -7.70 -21.34
CA VAL A 49 8.13 -7.51 -22.58
C VAL A 49 6.65 -7.35 -22.26
N GLU A 50 5.99 -6.37 -22.87
CA GLU A 50 4.55 -6.15 -22.75
C GLU A 50 3.79 -7.33 -23.37
N VAL A 51 3.04 -8.05 -22.55
CA VAL A 51 2.18 -9.17 -22.97
C VAL A 51 0.75 -8.69 -23.18
N HIS A 52 0.31 -7.73 -22.36
CA HIS A 52 -1.01 -7.15 -22.45
C HIS A 52 -1.03 -5.74 -21.88
N ARG A 53 -2.00 -4.94 -22.35
CA ARG A 53 -2.24 -3.58 -21.86
C ARG A 53 -3.72 -3.27 -21.81
N TRP A 54 -4.15 -2.62 -20.73
CA TRP A 54 -5.43 -1.92 -20.66
C TRP A 54 -5.19 -0.42 -20.79
N ASP A 55 -6.04 0.26 -21.57
CA ASP A 55 -6.10 1.71 -21.67
C ASP A 55 -7.41 2.16 -21.01
N LEU A 56 -7.35 2.56 -19.74
CA LEU A 56 -8.51 2.88 -18.91
C LEU A 56 -8.81 4.38 -18.90
N PRO A 57 -10.06 4.78 -18.61
CA PRO A 57 -10.48 6.19 -18.74
C PRO A 57 -9.99 7.10 -17.59
N TYR A 58 -9.36 6.54 -16.55
CA TYR A 58 -8.91 7.27 -15.38
C TYR A 58 -7.43 7.00 -15.10
N PRO A 59 -6.65 8.05 -14.71
CA PRO A 59 -5.30 7.83 -14.18
C PRO A 59 -5.33 6.91 -12.95
N PRO A 60 -4.22 6.18 -12.65
CA PRO A 60 -4.20 5.27 -11.52
C PRO A 60 -4.36 6.00 -10.18
N GLY A 61 -5.26 5.48 -9.34
CA GLY A 61 -5.50 5.90 -7.96
C GLY A 61 -4.67 5.12 -6.94
N LEU A 62 -3.50 4.64 -7.35
CA LEU A 62 -2.41 3.94 -6.69
C LEU A 62 -2.44 2.41 -6.78
N TYR A 63 -3.57 1.75 -6.85
CA TYR A 63 -3.61 0.30 -6.81
C TYR A 63 -4.38 -0.32 -7.99
N GLY A 64 -4.03 -1.56 -8.31
CA GLY A 64 -4.73 -2.44 -9.25
C GLY A 64 -4.18 -3.85 -9.14
N TYR A 65 -5.00 -4.86 -9.30
CA TYR A 65 -4.58 -6.26 -9.24
C TYR A 65 -5.49 -7.17 -10.09
N LEU A 66 -4.97 -8.32 -10.48
CA LEU A 66 -5.76 -9.32 -11.17
C LEU A 66 -6.60 -10.12 -10.16
N LEU A 67 -7.86 -10.32 -10.52
CA LEU A 67 -8.76 -11.24 -9.82
C LEU A 67 -8.48 -12.68 -10.26
N PRO A 68 -8.90 -13.69 -9.48
CA PRO A 68 -8.80 -15.10 -9.87
C PRO A 68 -9.49 -15.42 -11.21
N SER A 69 -10.46 -14.61 -11.63
CA SER A 69 -11.12 -14.68 -12.94
C SER A 69 -10.21 -14.27 -14.10
N GLY A 70 -9.08 -13.60 -13.83
CA GLY A 70 -8.24 -12.95 -14.82
C GLY A 70 -8.67 -11.52 -15.17
N ASN A 71 -9.78 -11.04 -14.61
CA ASN A 71 -10.19 -9.64 -14.74
C ASN A 71 -9.26 -8.72 -13.93
N LEU A 72 -9.10 -7.49 -14.40
CA LEU A 72 -8.40 -6.45 -13.66
C LEU A 72 -9.37 -5.76 -12.70
N PHE A 73 -9.02 -5.66 -11.43
CA PHE A 73 -9.65 -4.71 -10.51
C PHE A 73 -8.75 -3.49 -10.37
N TYR A 74 -9.30 -2.32 -10.64
CA TYR A 74 -8.53 -1.08 -10.81
C TYR A 74 -9.17 0.08 -10.06
N MET A 75 -8.35 0.81 -9.32
CA MET A 75 -8.72 2.05 -8.70
C MET A 75 -8.29 3.21 -9.59
N GLY A 76 -9.26 4.03 -9.99
CA GLY A 76 -9.05 5.19 -10.84
C GLY A 76 -9.15 6.49 -10.08
N LYS A 77 -8.35 7.47 -10.48
CA LYS A 77 -8.34 8.82 -9.90
C LYS A 77 -9.37 9.71 -10.58
N VAL A 78 -10.31 10.25 -9.80
CA VAL A 78 -11.35 11.17 -10.28
C VAL A 78 -11.09 12.58 -9.76
N LYS A 79 -11.10 13.56 -10.67
CA LYS A 79 -11.05 14.97 -10.30
C LYS A 79 -12.47 15.51 -10.16
N ASP A 80 -12.89 15.74 -8.93
CA ASP A 80 -14.19 16.24 -8.53
C ASP A 80 -14.09 17.37 -7.50
N ASP A 81 -15.19 17.77 -6.87
CA ASP A 81 -15.24 18.86 -5.90
C ASP A 81 -14.43 18.60 -4.62
N THR A 82 -14.04 17.35 -4.36
CA THR A 82 -13.19 16.97 -3.23
C THR A 82 -11.69 17.04 -3.56
N TRP A 83 -11.30 17.41 -4.79
CA TRP A 83 -9.91 17.36 -5.26
C TRP A 83 -8.90 18.11 -4.39
N ASP A 84 -9.30 19.23 -3.83
CA ASP A 84 -8.43 20.09 -3.00
C ASP A 84 -8.81 20.01 -1.50
N ARG A 85 -9.26 18.83 -1.00
CA ARG A 85 -9.74 18.61 0.37
C ARG A 85 -8.72 18.99 1.42
N PHE A 86 -7.47 18.54 1.27
CA PHE A 86 -6.30 18.94 2.06
C PHE A 86 -5.01 18.76 1.22
N PRO A 87 -3.85 19.34 1.62
CA PRO A 87 -2.67 19.49 0.74
C PRO A 87 -2.16 18.20 0.08
N GLN A 88 -2.21 17.05 0.76
CA GLN A 88 -1.70 15.79 0.24
C GLN A 88 -2.76 14.98 -0.53
N TRP A 89 -4.04 15.26 -0.33
CA TRP A 89 -5.17 14.46 -0.80
C TRP A 89 -5.08 14.05 -2.28
N LYS A 90 -4.84 14.99 -3.17
CA LYS A 90 -4.76 14.73 -4.62
C LYS A 90 -3.65 13.77 -5.05
N ARG A 91 -2.68 13.46 -4.16
CA ARG A 91 -1.60 12.52 -4.46
C ARG A 91 -2.11 11.09 -4.44
N PHE A 92 -3.02 10.77 -3.53
CA PHE A 92 -3.51 9.43 -3.28
C PHE A 92 -5.04 9.24 -3.41
N LYS A 93 -5.78 10.33 -3.68
CA LYS A 93 -7.19 10.24 -4.00
C LYS A 93 -7.44 9.25 -5.15
N GLY A 94 -8.44 8.40 -4.97
CA GLY A 94 -9.04 7.55 -5.99
C GLY A 94 -10.33 8.17 -6.54
N GLY A 95 -11.48 7.56 -6.22
CA GLY A 95 -12.82 8.06 -6.53
C GLY A 95 -13.63 7.10 -7.39
N VAL A 96 -13.02 6.15 -8.09
CA VAL A 96 -13.69 5.08 -8.83
C VAL A 96 -12.96 3.76 -8.66
N MET A 97 -13.71 2.70 -8.46
CA MET A 97 -13.24 1.32 -8.42
C MET A 97 -13.93 0.55 -9.55
N MET A 98 -13.17 -0.19 -10.35
CA MET A 98 -13.69 -0.88 -11.55
C MET A 98 -13.18 -2.32 -11.61
N GLU A 99 -14.07 -3.25 -11.95
CA GLU A 99 -13.69 -4.54 -12.49
C GLU A 99 -13.77 -4.50 -14.00
N VAL A 100 -12.67 -4.87 -14.68
CA VAL A 100 -12.52 -4.75 -16.14
C VAL A 100 -12.09 -6.09 -16.70
N ASP A 101 -12.72 -6.53 -17.77
CA ASP A 101 -12.31 -7.76 -18.47
C ASP A 101 -11.01 -7.57 -19.25
N TRP A 102 -10.53 -8.66 -19.87
CA TRP A 102 -9.32 -8.66 -20.71
C TRP A 102 -9.39 -7.67 -21.87
N ASN A 103 -10.57 -7.37 -22.38
CA ASN A 103 -10.77 -6.49 -23.52
C ASN A 103 -11.00 -5.01 -23.12
N GLY A 104 -10.98 -4.70 -21.84
CA GLY A 104 -11.20 -3.35 -21.33
C GLY A 104 -12.68 -2.99 -21.09
N ASN A 105 -13.60 -3.98 -21.17
CA ASN A 105 -15.00 -3.72 -20.84
C ASN A 105 -15.19 -3.66 -19.33
N VAL A 106 -15.85 -2.61 -18.84
CA VAL A 106 -16.19 -2.46 -17.41
C VAL A 106 -17.33 -3.42 -17.08
N LEU A 107 -17.09 -4.34 -16.15
CA LEU A 107 -18.07 -5.32 -15.68
C LEU A 107 -18.77 -4.88 -14.40
N TRP A 108 -18.09 -4.11 -13.56
CA TRP A 108 -18.60 -3.53 -12.33
C TRP A 108 -17.90 -2.21 -12.06
N GLU A 109 -18.61 -1.24 -11.52
CA GLU A 109 -18.09 0.05 -11.14
C GLU A 109 -18.76 0.54 -9.86
N HIS A 110 -17.97 1.10 -8.94
CA HIS A 110 -18.45 1.84 -7.78
C HIS A 110 -17.72 3.16 -7.66
N ARG A 111 -18.42 4.20 -7.24
CA ARG A 111 -17.86 5.55 -7.07
C ARG A 111 -18.08 6.03 -5.66
N ASP A 112 -16.97 6.48 -5.05
CA ASP A 112 -17.01 7.21 -3.79
C ASP A 112 -15.99 8.36 -3.87
N PRO A 113 -16.42 9.63 -3.76
CA PRO A 113 -15.50 10.78 -3.81
C PRO A 113 -14.50 10.79 -2.67
N ASP A 114 -14.76 10.05 -1.60
CA ASP A 114 -13.91 9.94 -0.42
C ASP A 114 -12.92 8.77 -0.50
N HIS A 115 -13.05 7.89 -1.50
CA HIS A 115 -12.14 6.77 -1.72
C HIS A 115 -10.71 7.22 -2.00
N HIS A 116 -9.76 6.51 -1.39
CA HIS A 116 -8.32 6.68 -1.62
C HIS A 116 -7.54 5.36 -1.50
N HIS A 117 -6.31 5.37 -1.98
CA HIS A 117 -5.29 4.31 -1.91
C HIS A 117 -5.77 2.95 -2.40
N ASP A 118 -6.55 2.19 -1.63
CA ASP A 118 -6.75 0.75 -1.84
C ASP A 118 -8.21 0.32 -1.73
N ALA A 119 -8.55 -0.69 -2.51
CA ALA A 119 -9.82 -1.39 -2.48
C ALA A 119 -9.64 -2.86 -2.85
N ARG A 120 -10.47 -3.75 -2.33
CA ARG A 120 -10.47 -5.18 -2.63
C ARG A 120 -11.87 -5.66 -2.99
N ARG A 121 -11.95 -6.44 -4.09
CA ARG A 121 -13.19 -7.15 -4.44
C ARG A 121 -13.48 -8.22 -3.39
N THR A 122 -14.72 -8.33 -2.98
CA THR A 122 -15.18 -9.39 -2.08
C THR A 122 -15.73 -10.58 -2.87
N ALA A 123 -15.75 -11.75 -2.25
CA ALA A 123 -16.34 -12.95 -2.87
C ALA A 123 -17.86 -12.80 -3.11
N SER A 124 -18.53 -11.92 -2.36
CA SER A 124 -19.95 -11.56 -2.52
C SER A 124 -20.21 -10.66 -3.74
N GLY A 125 -19.16 -10.21 -4.45
CA GLY A 125 -19.26 -9.32 -5.61
C GLY A 125 -19.34 -7.84 -5.27
N GLY A 126 -19.13 -7.46 -4.01
CA GLY A 126 -18.95 -6.10 -3.55
C GLY A 126 -17.48 -5.68 -3.49
N ALA A 127 -17.16 -4.71 -2.64
CA ALA A 127 -15.78 -4.27 -2.38
C ALA A 127 -15.61 -3.77 -0.94
N VAL A 128 -14.41 -3.99 -0.38
CA VAL A 128 -13.92 -3.31 0.82
C VAL A 128 -12.89 -2.29 0.37
N TYR A 129 -12.98 -1.06 0.86
CA TYR A 129 -12.07 0.02 0.44
C TYR A 129 -11.80 1.03 1.57
N LEU A 130 -10.79 1.86 1.34
CA LEU A 130 -10.43 2.98 2.20
C LEU A 130 -11.09 4.27 1.71
N ALA A 131 -11.67 5.02 2.63
CA ALA A 131 -12.20 6.34 2.39
C ALA A 131 -11.76 7.30 3.50
N ALA A 132 -11.80 8.61 3.22
CA ALA A 132 -11.42 9.64 4.18
C ALA A 132 -12.65 10.32 4.78
N GLU A 133 -12.63 10.54 6.10
CA GLU A 133 -13.62 11.30 6.81
C GLU A 133 -13.02 12.40 7.67
N ARG A 134 -13.82 13.43 7.98
CA ARG A 134 -13.38 14.51 8.85
C ARG A 134 -13.51 14.10 10.32
N VAL A 135 -12.41 14.22 11.05
CA VAL A 135 -12.37 13.93 12.49
C VAL A 135 -13.13 15.00 13.27
N PRO A 136 -14.01 14.63 14.21
CA PRO A 136 -14.65 15.59 15.09
C PRO A 136 -13.62 16.42 15.85
N LYS A 137 -13.85 17.75 15.98
CA LYS A 137 -12.87 18.68 16.57
C LYS A 137 -12.37 18.24 17.96
N HIS A 138 -13.28 17.79 18.83
CA HIS A 138 -12.92 17.32 20.17
C HIS A 138 -12.04 16.06 20.17
N THR A 139 -12.12 15.24 19.12
CA THR A 139 -11.24 14.08 18.89
C THR A 139 -9.88 14.55 18.36
N ALA A 140 -9.88 15.43 17.35
CA ALA A 140 -8.66 15.99 16.75
C ALA A 140 -7.74 16.68 17.76
N GLU A 141 -8.33 17.38 18.76
CA GLU A 141 -7.61 18.03 19.84
C GLU A 141 -6.85 17.04 20.77
N ARG A 142 -7.24 15.76 20.78
CA ARG A 142 -6.60 14.69 21.57
C ARG A 142 -5.51 13.97 20.84
N VAL A 143 -5.51 13.99 19.50
CA VAL A 143 -4.52 13.30 18.68
C VAL A 143 -3.13 13.87 18.93
N GLN A 144 -2.16 13.00 19.17
CA GLN A 144 -0.78 13.39 19.48
C GLN A 144 0.14 13.30 18.26
N GLY A 145 1.29 13.97 18.33
CA GLY A 145 2.35 13.92 17.32
C GLY A 145 2.11 14.83 16.13
N GLY A 146 2.83 14.55 15.05
CA GLY A 146 2.83 15.33 13.81
C GLY A 146 3.60 16.66 13.89
N ALA A 147 3.77 17.32 12.76
CA ALA A 147 4.43 18.61 12.65
C ALA A 147 3.57 19.73 13.25
N LEU A 148 4.17 20.54 14.11
CA LEU A 148 3.45 21.55 14.93
C LEU A 148 3.02 22.80 14.14
N ASP A 149 3.49 22.97 12.92
CA ASP A 149 3.23 24.13 12.04
C ASP A 149 2.08 23.88 11.05
N SER A 150 1.48 22.69 11.08
CA SER A 150 0.32 22.37 10.26
C SER A 150 -0.96 22.97 10.84
N ASP A 151 -1.84 23.46 9.96
CA ASP A 151 -3.15 24.00 10.33
C ASP A 151 -3.98 22.88 10.99
N GLN A 152 -4.42 23.11 12.24
CA GLN A 152 -5.06 22.08 13.06
C GLN A 152 -6.59 22.17 13.05
N ASP A 153 -7.16 23.10 12.29
CA ASP A 153 -8.61 23.30 12.32
C ASP A 153 -9.39 22.18 11.64
N ASP A 154 -8.76 21.45 10.69
CA ASP A 154 -9.35 20.35 9.94
C ASP A 154 -8.42 19.14 9.93
N MET A 155 -8.77 18.12 10.69
CA MET A 155 -8.09 16.82 10.67
C MET A 155 -8.96 15.78 9.99
N TRP A 156 -8.34 14.93 9.17
CA TRP A 156 -8.96 13.80 8.48
C TRP A 156 -8.42 12.48 9.04
N ALA A 157 -9.23 11.44 8.97
CA ALA A 157 -8.84 10.07 9.29
C ALA A 157 -9.48 9.11 8.28
N ASP A 158 -9.11 7.86 8.37
CA ASP A 158 -9.60 6.82 7.48
C ASP A 158 -10.88 6.19 8.01
N ILE A 159 -11.71 5.79 7.07
CA ILE A 159 -12.84 4.88 7.26
C ILE A 159 -12.65 3.67 6.35
N VAL A 160 -12.82 2.48 6.87
CA VAL A 160 -12.91 1.26 6.07
C VAL A 160 -14.38 1.03 5.74
N VAL A 161 -14.69 0.93 4.47
CA VAL A 161 -16.08 0.78 3.98
C VAL A 161 -16.20 -0.54 3.24
N GLU A 162 -17.28 -1.27 3.46
CA GLU A 162 -17.70 -2.37 2.60
C GLU A 162 -19.02 -2.05 1.92
N VAL A 163 -19.07 -2.30 0.62
CA VAL A 163 -20.29 -2.25 -0.18
C VAL A 163 -20.63 -3.63 -0.73
N ASP A 164 -21.91 -3.87 -0.94
CA ASP A 164 -22.41 -5.05 -1.63
C ASP A 164 -22.22 -4.96 -3.16
N SER A 165 -22.69 -5.96 -3.89
CA SER A 165 -22.61 -6.00 -5.37
C SER A 165 -23.38 -4.87 -6.06
N ASN A 166 -24.36 -4.26 -5.40
CA ASN A 166 -25.12 -3.12 -5.90
C ASN A 166 -24.48 -1.78 -5.59
N GLY A 167 -23.44 -1.76 -4.70
CA GLY A 167 -22.78 -0.57 -4.22
C GLY A 167 -23.40 0.02 -2.95
N ASP A 168 -24.33 -0.70 -2.30
CA ASP A 168 -24.91 -0.28 -1.03
C ASP A 168 -23.94 -0.57 0.12
N ARG A 169 -23.70 0.43 1.00
CA ARG A 169 -22.83 0.26 2.18
C ARG A 169 -23.46 -0.73 3.16
N ILE A 170 -22.68 -1.77 3.54
CA ILE A 170 -23.12 -2.84 4.44
C ILE A 170 -22.29 -2.95 5.72
N TRP A 171 -21.11 -2.32 5.76
CA TRP A 171 -20.26 -2.25 6.93
C TRP A 171 -19.31 -1.06 6.86
N GLU A 172 -19.02 -0.44 8.01
CA GLU A 172 -18.08 0.67 8.17
C GLU A 172 -17.29 0.53 9.46
N TRP A 173 -16.03 0.98 9.43
CA TRP A 173 -15.17 1.10 10.59
C TRP A 173 -14.42 2.43 10.56
N HIS A 174 -14.55 3.22 11.62
CA HIS A 174 -14.06 4.59 11.70
C HIS A 174 -12.76 4.63 12.51
N ALA A 175 -11.62 4.96 11.90
CA ALA A 175 -10.33 4.98 12.58
C ALA A 175 -10.33 5.88 13.81
N HIS A 176 -10.97 7.04 13.75
CA HIS A 176 -11.02 8.00 14.85
C HIS A 176 -11.79 7.53 16.10
N GLU A 177 -12.58 6.45 16.00
CA GLU A 177 -13.34 5.86 17.10
C GLU A 177 -12.59 4.73 17.80
N HIS A 178 -11.61 4.11 17.10
CA HIS A 178 -10.96 2.87 17.52
C HIS A 178 -9.45 2.99 17.70
N MET A 179 -8.81 4.02 17.13
CA MET A 179 -7.38 4.25 17.33
C MET A 179 -7.09 4.83 18.70
N ASP A 180 -5.98 4.41 19.29
CA ASP A 180 -5.55 4.82 20.62
C ASP A 180 -4.71 6.10 20.55
N PHE A 181 -5.09 7.13 21.34
CA PHE A 181 -4.44 8.44 21.32
C PHE A 181 -3.01 8.43 21.86
N GLU A 182 -2.64 7.42 22.67
CA GLU A 182 -1.31 7.34 23.29
C GLU A 182 -0.33 6.51 22.46
N THR A 183 -0.83 5.55 21.68
CA THR A 183 0.02 4.63 20.91
C THR A 183 -0.03 4.87 19.40
N ASP A 184 -1.17 5.36 18.85
CA ASP A 184 -1.32 5.68 17.43
C ASP A 184 -1.00 7.15 17.16
N VAL A 185 0.20 7.55 17.56
CA VAL A 185 0.72 8.91 17.46
C VAL A 185 1.19 9.20 16.03
N ILE A 186 0.82 10.37 15.50
CA ILE A 186 1.30 10.79 14.16
C ILE A 186 2.81 10.94 14.21
N THR A 187 3.52 10.36 13.23
CA THR A 187 4.96 10.50 13.11
C THR A 187 5.36 11.97 12.99
N PHE A 188 6.42 12.38 13.66
CA PHE A 188 6.78 13.79 13.91
C PHE A 188 6.98 14.67 12.66
N ASN A 189 7.21 14.08 11.49
CA ASN A 189 7.38 14.78 10.21
C ASN A 189 6.11 14.84 9.35
N ASP A 190 5.07 14.11 9.71
CA ASP A 190 3.83 14.11 8.96
C ASP A 190 2.94 15.29 9.40
N PRO A 191 2.22 15.92 8.48
CA PRO A 191 1.32 17.01 8.82
C PRO A 191 0.14 16.49 9.66
N ARG A 192 -0.48 17.39 10.44
CA ARG A 192 -1.61 17.06 11.31
C ARG A 192 -2.97 17.17 10.64
N ASP A 193 -3.01 17.44 9.36
CA ASP A 193 -4.24 17.41 8.55
C ASP A 193 -4.77 15.97 8.33
N GLU A 194 -3.94 14.95 8.59
CA GLU A 194 -4.29 13.53 8.50
C GLU A 194 -3.76 12.74 9.70
N TRP A 195 -4.66 12.05 10.43
CA TRP A 195 -4.21 11.23 11.56
C TRP A 195 -3.59 9.91 11.11
N SER A 196 -4.35 9.09 10.40
CA SER A 196 -4.03 7.67 10.20
C SER A 196 -3.32 7.39 8.86
N HIS A 197 -3.78 7.99 7.77
CA HIS A 197 -3.25 7.78 6.42
C HIS A 197 -3.14 6.30 6.07
N ALA A 198 -4.29 5.60 6.06
CA ALA A 198 -4.33 4.20 5.66
C ALA A 198 -3.94 4.05 4.18
N ASN A 199 -3.11 3.05 3.89
CA ASN A 199 -2.60 2.83 2.54
C ASN A 199 -2.86 1.43 1.98
N THR A 200 -3.35 0.51 2.82
CA THR A 200 -3.68 -0.86 2.40
C THR A 200 -4.84 -1.38 3.23
N VAL A 201 -5.80 -2.02 2.58
CA VAL A 201 -6.89 -2.77 3.20
C VAL A 201 -6.96 -4.17 2.63
N VAL A 202 -7.01 -5.19 3.49
CA VAL A 202 -7.07 -6.60 3.06
C VAL A 202 -8.15 -7.31 3.86
N PRO A 203 -9.33 -7.62 3.27
CA PRO A 203 -10.28 -8.52 3.90
C PRO A 203 -9.64 -9.91 4.02
N LEU A 204 -9.55 -10.44 5.24
CA LEU A 204 -8.97 -11.75 5.52
C LEU A 204 -10.03 -12.85 5.47
N ASP A 205 -11.18 -12.54 6.01
CA ASP A 205 -12.37 -13.39 6.02
C ASP A 205 -13.62 -12.54 6.31
N ASP A 206 -14.75 -13.16 6.56
CA ASP A 206 -16.02 -12.47 6.86
C ASP A 206 -15.99 -11.69 8.19
N LYS A 207 -14.99 -11.95 9.06
CA LYS A 207 -14.87 -11.38 10.40
C LYS A 207 -13.70 -10.44 10.59
N ARG A 208 -12.70 -10.50 9.74
CA ARG A 208 -11.43 -9.79 9.95
C ARG A 208 -10.99 -9.02 8.73
N VAL A 209 -10.49 -7.82 8.98
CA VAL A 209 -9.86 -6.95 7.96
C VAL A 209 -8.50 -6.50 8.48
N MET A 210 -7.46 -6.64 7.65
CA MET A 210 -6.14 -6.07 7.94
C MET A 210 -6.02 -4.70 7.30
N VAL A 211 -5.50 -3.71 8.05
CA VAL A 211 -5.28 -2.34 7.58
C VAL A 211 -3.88 -1.87 7.96
N SER A 212 -3.25 -1.12 7.05
CA SER A 212 -1.96 -0.48 7.27
C SER A 212 -2.14 1.04 7.35
N PHE A 213 -1.76 1.64 8.47
CA PHE A 213 -1.82 3.08 8.76
C PHE A 213 -0.40 3.66 8.74
N ARG A 214 -0.10 4.46 7.71
CA ARG A 214 1.24 4.97 7.46
C ARG A 214 1.67 5.99 8.51
N ASN A 215 0.84 6.98 8.80
CA ASN A 215 1.22 8.11 9.65
C ASN A 215 1.48 7.70 11.10
N THR A 216 0.88 6.61 11.55
CA THR A 216 1.10 6.04 12.88
C THR A 216 2.06 4.84 12.88
N SER A 217 2.58 4.47 11.69
CA SER A 217 3.46 3.30 11.52
C SER A 217 2.85 2.03 12.10
N THR A 218 1.59 1.78 11.82
CA THR A 218 0.81 0.68 12.41
C THR A 218 0.24 -0.22 11.32
N VAL A 219 0.33 -1.53 11.51
CA VAL A 219 -0.48 -2.55 10.81
C VAL A 219 -1.36 -3.23 11.86
N GLY A 220 -2.65 -3.35 11.59
CA GLY A 220 -3.58 -3.99 12.51
C GLY A 220 -4.56 -4.91 11.81
N ILE A 221 -5.01 -5.94 12.52
CA ILE A 221 -6.14 -6.79 12.13
C ILE A 221 -7.32 -6.40 13.01
N ILE A 222 -8.41 -6.00 12.39
CA ILE A 222 -9.63 -5.52 13.00
C ILE A 222 -10.64 -6.67 13.01
N ASP A 223 -11.24 -6.94 14.17
CA ASP A 223 -12.44 -7.77 14.28
C ASP A 223 -13.66 -6.94 13.88
N ARG A 224 -14.42 -7.40 12.90
CA ARG A 224 -15.52 -6.65 12.30
C ARG A 224 -16.76 -6.51 13.19
N ASP A 225 -16.94 -7.45 14.11
CA ASP A 225 -18.09 -7.46 15.01
C ASP A 225 -17.90 -6.47 16.18
N SER A 226 -16.68 -6.43 16.75
CA SER A 226 -16.36 -5.54 17.87
C SER A 226 -15.78 -4.19 17.45
N GLY A 227 -15.12 -4.13 16.29
CA GLY A 227 -14.32 -2.98 15.84
C GLY A 227 -12.92 -2.91 16.48
N ASP A 228 -12.58 -3.85 17.37
CA ASP A 228 -11.30 -3.84 18.09
C ASP A 228 -10.17 -4.44 17.24
N PHE A 229 -8.93 -4.00 17.50
CA PHE A 229 -7.75 -4.66 16.97
C PHE A 229 -7.52 -5.99 17.70
N VAL A 230 -7.58 -7.11 16.98
CA VAL A 230 -7.22 -8.45 17.49
C VAL A 230 -5.73 -8.74 17.35
N TRP A 231 -5.04 -7.98 16.50
CA TRP A 231 -3.59 -7.94 16.38
C TRP A 231 -3.13 -6.56 15.94
N LYS A 232 -1.96 -6.13 16.41
CA LYS A 232 -1.40 -4.82 16.08
C LYS A 232 0.12 -4.84 16.16
N LEU A 233 0.77 -4.31 15.13
CA LEU A 233 2.22 -4.08 15.08
C LEU A 233 2.46 -2.60 14.84
N GLY A 234 3.24 -1.95 15.69
CA GLY A 234 3.36 -0.50 15.72
C GLY A 234 4.76 0.04 15.47
N TYR A 235 4.94 1.33 15.79
CA TYR A 235 6.14 2.13 15.53
C TYR A 235 7.42 1.62 16.20
N ASP A 236 7.34 0.74 17.19
CA ASP A 236 8.53 0.10 17.76
C ASP A 236 9.25 -0.83 16.76
N VAL A 237 8.51 -1.34 15.77
CA VAL A 237 9.01 -2.24 14.73
C VAL A 237 8.96 -1.57 13.34
N LEU A 238 7.86 -0.91 13.01
CA LEU A 238 7.57 -0.38 11.68
C LEU A 238 7.96 1.10 11.55
N ALA A 239 8.13 1.55 10.31
CA ALA A 239 8.37 2.96 9.99
C ALA A 239 7.73 3.31 8.63
N GLN A 240 6.48 3.82 8.68
CA GLN A 240 5.70 4.29 7.53
C GLN A 240 5.50 3.22 6.43
N GLN A 241 5.25 1.99 6.85
CA GLN A 241 5.12 0.79 6.03
C GLN A 241 3.97 0.84 5.01
N HIS A 242 4.04 -0.06 4.02
CA HIS A 242 3.03 -0.25 2.98
C HIS A 242 2.81 -1.74 2.71
N ASP A 243 1.66 -2.03 2.10
CA ASP A 243 1.35 -3.26 1.39
C ASP A 243 1.53 -4.55 2.22
N PRO A 244 1.00 -4.63 3.46
CA PRO A 244 1.01 -5.88 4.20
C PRO A 244 0.15 -6.95 3.50
N SER A 245 0.60 -8.21 3.57
CA SER A 245 -0.14 -9.35 3.06
C SER A 245 0.03 -10.57 3.97
N ILE A 246 -1.02 -11.39 4.09
CA ILE A 246 -0.93 -12.67 4.79
C ILE A 246 -0.32 -13.70 3.85
N LEU A 247 0.62 -14.48 4.36
CA LEU A 247 1.26 -15.60 3.67
C LEU A 247 0.53 -16.91 3.99
N ASP A 248 0.83 -17.96 3.22
CA ASP A 248 0.24 -19.32 3.42
C ASP A 248 0.56 -19.95 4.78
N ASN A 249 1.56 -19.45 5.49
CA ASN A 249 1.96 -19.84 6.84
C ASN A 249 1.38 -18.93 7.94
N ASP A 250 0.38 -18.12 7.62
CA ASP A 250 -0.27 -17.13 8.48
C ASP A 250 0.63 -15.98 8.95
N ASN A 251 1.88 -15.89 8.50
CA ASN A 251 2.74 -14.74 8.76
C ASN A 251 2.34 -13.54 7.91
N VAL A 252 2.73 -12.35 8.36
CA VAL A 252 2.49 -11.09 7.67
C VAL A 252 3.76 -10.62 6.96
N LEU A 253 3.72 -10.51 5.63
CA LEU A 253 4.78 -9.89 4.82
C LEU A 253 4.51 -8.40 4.71
N ILE A 254 5.51 -7.55 4.98
CA ILE A 254 5.35 -6.09 5.03
C ILE A 254 6.52 -5.41 4.32
N PHE A 255 6.22 -4.43 3.44
CA PHE A 255 7.22 -3.48 2.96
C PHE A 255 7.39 -2.36 4.00
N ASP A 256 8.44 -2.40 4.79
CA ASP A 256 8.74 -1.42 5.82
C ASP A 256 9.66 -0.32 5.26
N ASN A 257 9.05 0.83 4.91
CA ASN A 257 9.71 1.92 4.18
C ASN A 257 10.93 2.49 4.92
N GLY A 258 10.88 2.54 6.24
CA GLY A 258 12.03 2.92 7.05
C GLY A 258 12.25 4.44 7.14
N ALA A 259 11.27 5.25 6.78
CA ALA A 259 11.32 6.68 7.03
C ALA A 259 11.17 6.94 8.53
N HIS A 260 12.19 7.59 9.14
CA HIS A 260 12.19 7.94 10.56
C HIS A 260 12.07 6.76 11.53
N ARG A 261 12.70 5.63 11.18
CA ARG A 261 12.70 4.42 12.03
C ARG A 261 13.24 4.72 13.42
N LYS A 262 12.47 4.33 14.43
CA LYS A 262 12.90 4.38 15.83
C LYS A 262 14.12 3.48 16.03
N ASN A 263 15.10 3.97 16.74
CA ASN A 263 16.34 3.22 17.07
C ASN A 263 17.27 2.86 15.91
N ASP A 264 17.03 3.36 14.69
CA ASP A 264 17.95 3.19 13.56
C ASP A 264 18.08 4.50 12.78
N ALA A 265 19.26 5.14 12.88
CA ALA A 265 19.53 6.40 12.17
C ALA A 265 19.74 6.21 10.66
N ARG A 266 19.84 4.96 10.18
CA ARG A 266 19.99 4.68 8.75
C ARG A 266 18.65 4.72 8.06
N THR A 267 18.48 5.65 7.15
CA THR A 267 17.30 5.75 6.30
C THR A 267 17.40 4.71 5.19
N ALA A 268 16.72 3.58 5.37
CA ALA A 268 16.70 2.47 4.42
C ALA A 268 15.42 1.65 4.58
N SER A 269 14.90 1.16 3.46
CA SER A 269 13.75 0.24 3.46
C SER A 269 14.21 -1.19 3.77
N ARG A 270 13.25 -1.99 4.17
CA ARG A 270 13.38 -3.44 4.30
C ARG A 270 12.04 -4.11 3.96
N VAL A 271 12.09 -5.39 3.64
CA VAL A 271 10.91 -6.25 3.61
C VAL A 271 11.02 -7.22 4.78
N ILE A 272 9.97 -7.34 5.56
CA ILE A 272 9.94 -8.21 6.73
C ILE A 272 8.78 -9.20 6.65
N GLU A 273 9.00 -10.39 7.20
CA GLU A 273 7.96 -11.36 7.50
C GLU A 273 7.86 -11.48 9.02
N VAL A 274 6.66 -11.26 9.55
CA VAL A 274 6.40 -11.22 10.99
C VAL A 274 5.42 -12.33 11.35
N ASN A 275 5.72 -13.08 12.41
CA ASN A 275 4.78 -14.00 13.01
C ASN A 275 3.79 -13.22 13.91
N PRO A 276 2.47 -13.21 13.61
CA PRO A 276 1.52 -12.40 14.37
C PRO A 276 1.23 -12.93 15.78
N GLU A 277 1.56 -14.20 16.09
CA GLU A 277 1.38 -14.74 17.44
C GLU A 277 2.47 -14.27 18.41
N THR A 278 3.71 -14.07 17.91
CA THR A 278 4.87 -13.72 18.74
C THR A 278 5.36 -12.29 18.52
N ASN A 279 4.93 -11.63 17.43
CA ASN A 279 5.46 -10.37 16.91
C ASN A 279 6.94 -10.40 16.55
N GLU A 280 7.52 -11.60 16.37
CA GLU A 280 8.89 -11.77 15.96
C GLU A 280 9.06 -11.62 14.44
N ILE A 281 10.11 -10.91 14.02
CA ILE A 281 10.53 -10.90 12.61
C ILE A 281 11.23 -12.23 12.34
N VAL A 282 10.60 -13.08 11.53
CA VAL A 282 11.12 -14.42 11.19
C VAL A 282 11.93 -14.43 9.90
N TRP A 283 11.80 -13.40 9.07
CA TRP A 283 12.61 -13.19 7.88
C TRP A 283 12.72 -11.70 7.58
N GLU A 284 13.87 -11.25 7.07
CA GLU A 284 14.11 -9.87 6.69
C GLU A 284 15.02 -9.80 5.46
N TYR A 285 14.65 -8.94 4.51
CA TYR A 285 15.54 -8.51 3.43
C TYR A 285 15.97 -7.06 3.62
N ARG A 286 17.26 -6.81 3.47
CA ARG A 286 17.89 -5.48 3.33
C ARG A 286 18.96 -5.56 2.25
N ASP A 287 19.13 -4.53 1.45
CA ASP A 287 20.21 -4.46 0.48
C ASP A 287 21.59 -4.26 1.16
N GLN A 288 22.65 -4.61 0.45
CA GLN A 288 24.06 -4.44 0.87
C GLN A 288 24.81 -3.54 -0.12
N PRO A 289 25.21 -2.31 0.25
CA PRO A 289 24.92 -1.60 1.51
C PRO A 289 23.43 -1.19 1.60
N VAL A 290 22.93 -1.05 2.82
CA VAL A 290 21.50 -0.78 3.10
C VAL A 290 20.93 0.45 2.36
N PHE A 291 21.74 1.44 2.09
CA PHE A 291 21.35 2.67 1.38
C PHE A 291 21.03 2.47 -0.11
N ASN A 292 21.28 1.28 -0.68
CA ASN A 292 20.89 0.97 -2.05
C ASN A 292 19.39 0.67 -2.20
N PHE A 293 18.68 0.48 -1.09
CA PHE A 293 17.26 0.16 -1.07
C PHE A 293 16.51 1.12 -0.13
N TYR A 294 15.88 2.14 -0.73
CA TYR A 294 15.12 3.11 0.03
C TYR A 294 13.98 3.71 -0.80
N SER A 295 12.77 3.49 -0.33
CA SER A 295 11.57 4.13 -0.82
C SER A 295 10.77 4.67 0.37
N PRO A 296 10.76 5.99 0.61
CA PRO A 296 10.15 6.60 1.80
C PRO A 296 8.63 6.55 1.82
N TYR A 297 8.00 6.23 0.71
CA TYR A 297 6.55 6.12 0.52
C TYR A 297 6.25 5.14 -0.61
N ILE A 298 4.95 4.76 -0.78
CA ILE A 298 4.51 3.75 -1.75
C ILE A 298 5.30 2.45 -1.61
N SER A 299 5.35 1.60 -2.65
CA SER A 299 6.07 0.33 -2.67
C SER A 299 5.26 -0.85 -2.14
N GLY A 300 5.79 -2.04 -2.37
CA GLY A 300 5.15 -3.27 -1.91
C GLY A 300 6.02 -4.49 -2.11
N ALA A 301 5.60 -5.61 -1.54
CA ALA A 301 6.26 -6.90 -1.67
C ALA A 301 5.25 -8.03 -1.76
N ARG A 302 5.55 -9.03 -2.59
CA ARG A 302 4.73 -10.24 -2.74
C ARG A 302 5.60 -11.48 -2.71
N ARG A 303 5.23 -12.44 -1.88
CA ARG A 303 5.83 -13.78 -1.91
C ARG A 303 5.34 -14.51 -3.16
N LEU A 304 6.25 -15.09 -3.91
CA LEU A 304 5.97 -15.80 -5.15
C LEU A 304 5.93 -17.32 -4.90
N PRO A 305 5.28 -18.11 -5.79
CA PRO A 305 5.11 -19.55 -5.60
C PRO A 305 6.41 -20.35 -5.45
N ASN A 306 7.53 -19.88 -6.02
CA ASN A 306 8.85 -20.53 -5.88
C ASN A 306 9.60 -20.12 -4.59
N GLY A 307 8.98 -19.33 -3.71
CA GLY A 307 9.58 -18.81 -2.49
C GLY A 307 10.31 -17.47 -2.64
N ASN A 308 10.54 -17.00 -3.86
CA ASN A 308 11.10 -15.67 -4.08
C ASN A 308 10.16 -14.58 -3.56
N THR A 309 10.70 -13.40 -3.34
CA THR A 309 9.89 -12.20 -3.06
C THR A 309 10.06 -11.20 -4.19
N LEU A 310 8.95 -10.84 -4.85
CA LEU A 310 8.89 -9.70 -5.75
C LEU A 310 8.79 -8.43 -4.94
N ILE A 311 9.68 -7.49 -5.17
CA ILE A 311 9.74 -6.20 -4.47
C ILE A 311 9.58 -5.07 -5.48
N THR A 312 8.68 -4.13 -5.17
CA THR A 312 8.52 -2.88 -5.91
C THR A 312 9.10 -1.74 -5.08
N GLU A 313 10.24 -1.19 -5.48
CA GLU A 313 10.81 0.04 -4.93
C GLU A 313 10.21 1.24 -5.68
N GLY A 314 9.02 1.65 -5.25
CA GLY A 314 8.17 2.54 -6.04
C GLY A 314 8.75 3.94 -6.26
N ASN A 315 9.39 4.55 -5.26
CA ASN A 315 10.00 5.88 -5.38
C ASN A 315 11.15 5.92 -6.40
N PHE A 316 11.85 4.80 -6.57
CA PHE A 316 12.93 4.66 -7.53
C PHE A 316 12.45 4.15 -8.90
N GLY A 317 11.30 3.46 -8.96
CA GLY A 317 10.76 2.82 -10.16
C GLY A 317 11.49 1.52 -10.52
N ARG A 318 11.88 0.74 -9.51
CA ARG A 318 12.53 -0.56 -9.68
C ARG A 318 11.63 -1.68 -9.16
N MET A 319 11.46 -2.73 -9.97
CA MET A 319 10.87 -4.00 -9.56
C MET A 319 11.96 -5.08 -9.66
N PHE A 320 12.05 -5.94 -8.65
CA PHE A 320 13.06 -7.01 -8.65
C PHE A 320 12.59 -8.18 -7.78
N GLN A 321 13.08 -9.37 -8.11
CA GLN A 321 12.89 -10.56 -7.30
C GLN A 321 14.17 -10.85 -6.52
N ILE A 322 14.00 -11.33 -5.31
CA ILE A 322 15.07 -11.89 -4.48
C ILE A 322 14.72 -13.34 -4.12
N THR A 323 15.73 -14.18 -3.97
CA THR A 323 15.56 -15.53 -3.45
C THR A 323 15.26 -15.52 -1.94
N PRO A 324 14.82 -16.64 -1.32
CA PRO A 324 14.63 -16.69 0.14
C PRO A 324 15.88 -16.33 0.95
N ASP A 325 17.05 -16.56 0.38
CA ASP A 325 18.34 -16.27 1.02
C ASP A 325 18.83 -14.81 0.78
N GLY A 326 18.12 -14.01 -0.04
CA GLY A 326 18.39 -12.60 -0.32
C GLY A 326 19.02 -12.32 -1.67
#